data_f2419712621cd8c1466d8970641ac6cc
#
_entry.id   f2419712621cd8c1466d8970641ac6cc
#
_cell.length_a   1.000
_cell.length_b   1.000
_cell.length_c   1.000
_cell.angle_alpha   90.00
_cell.angle_beta   90.00
_cell.angle_gamma   90.00
#
_symmetry.space_group_name_H-M   'P 1'
#
loop_
_entity.id
_entity.type
_entity.pdbx_description
1 polymer ?
#
loop_
_entity_poly.entity_id
_entity_poly.type
_entity_poly.pdbx_seq_one_letter_code
_entity_poly.pdbx_strand_id
1 'polypeptide(L)'
;DQAGRSAIIEKLENEYPTLDKRSPEVQRVYDRMKEAESLGYAFEGAEASWQLLARTAMGEHTPGFELHGFRLIIEKFETHDMRSEATVKVRDPNGLEEHTAAEGDGPVNALDNALRKALQAFYPYLQDVTLVDYNVRVLDSQSSTAARVRVLIESTDGEETWGTVGVSENVIEASWKALVDSFEHKIQKETRRQADA
;
A
#
# COMPACT_ATOMS: atom_id res chain seq x y z
N ASP A 1 -3.00 7.12 -27.29
CA ASP A 1 -2.55 6.43 -26.09
C ASP A 1 -2.34 4.90 -26.22
N GLN A 2 -1.96 4.47 -27.43
CA GLN A 2 -1.69 3.05 -27.73
C GLN A 2 -0.43 2.54 -27.02
N ALA A 3 0.57 3.39 -26.79
CA ALA A 3 1.82 3.02 -26.14
C ALA A 3 1.61 2.64 -24.66
N GLY A 4 0.81 3.41 -23.93
CA GLY A 4 0.48 3.11 -22.53
C GLY A 4 -0.30 1.81 -22.37
N ARG A 5 -1.25 1.54 -23.28
CA ARG A 5 -1.99 0.27 -23.28
C ARG A 5 -1.09 -0.92 -23.56
N SER A 6 -0.15 -0.79 -24.50
CA SER A 6 0.80 -1.86 -24.82
C SER A 6 1.69 -2.22 -23.65
N ALA A 7 2.19 -1.22 -22.90
CA ALA A 7 3.01 -1.46 -21.71
C ALA A 7 2.24 -2.17 -20.58
N ILE A 8 0.96 -1.83 -20.38
CA ILE A 8 0.09 -2.51 -19.39
C ILE A 8 -0.16 -3.95 -19.83
N ILE A 9 -0.43 -4.19 -21.11
CA ILE A 9 -0.64 -5.53 -21.67
C ILE A 9 0.62 -6.39 -21.46
N GLU A 10 1.80 -5.85 -21.77
CA GLU A 10 3.08 -6.56 -21.59
C GLU A 10 3.30 -6.96 -20.11
N LYS A 11 3.03 -6.05 -19.16
CA LYS A 11 3.10 -6.37 -17.74
C LYS A 11 2.11 -7.46 -17.34
N LEU A 12 0.87 -7.39 -17.83
CA LEU A 12 -0.16 -8.41 -17.55
C LEU A 12 0.20 -9.76 -18.16
N GLU A 13 0.78 -9.80 -19.36
CA GLU A 13 1.21 -11.06 -20.00
C GLU A 13 2.27 -11.80 -19.19
N ASN A 14 3.16 -11.07 -18.55
CA ASN A 14 4.19 -11.67 -17.69
C ASN A 14 3.59 -12.35 -16.46
N GLU A 15 2.53 -11.77 -15.89
CA GLU A 15 1.85 -12.35 -14.71
C GLU A 15 0.73 -13.33 -15.10
N TYR A 16 0.08 -13.12 -16.23
CA TYR A 16 -1.08 -13.86 -16.73
C TYR A 16 -0.90 -14.27 -18.19
N PRO A 17 -0.03 -15.26 -18.50
CA PRO A 17 0.32 -15.63 -19.87
C PRO A 17 -0.86 -16.08 -20.74
N THR A 18 -1.95 -16.54 -20.11
CA THR A 18 -3.16 -17.06 -20.78
C THR A 18 -4.26 -16.01 -20.93
N LEU A 19 -4.05 -14.78 -20.45
CA LEU A 19 -5.04 -13.72 -20.49
C LEU A 19 -5.23 -13.18 -21.92
N ASP A 20 -6.47 -13.16 -22.41
CA ASP A 20 -6.78 -12.55 -23.70
C ASP A 20 -6.62 -11.01 -23.61
N LYS A 21 -5.75 -10.46 -24.45
CA LYS A 21 -5.47 -9.00 -24.54
C LYS A 21 -6.69 -8.14 -24.82
N ARG A 22 -7.75 -8.73 -25.34
CA ARG A 22 -9.02 -8.05 -25.68
C ARG A 22 -10.09 -8.28 -24.64
N SER A 23 -9.77 -8.99 -23.58
CA SER A 23 -10.73 -9.31 -22.52
C SER A 23 -11.22 -8.05 -21.80
N PRO A 24 -12.44 -8.08 -21.24
CA PRO A 24 -12.94 -7.00 -20.38
C PRO A 24 -12.06 -6.76 -19.15
N GLU A 25 -11.37 -7.79 -18.68
CA GLU A 25 -10.43 -7.73 -17.55
C GLU A 25 -9.27 -6.78 -17.84
N VAL A 26 -8.63 -6.93 -19.00
CA VAL A 26 -7.54 -6.05 -19.45
C VAL A 26 -8.03 -4.61 -19.58
N GLN A 27 -9.25 -4.40 -20.08
CA GLN A 27 -9.82 -3.06 -20.19
C GLN A 27 -10.04 -2.44 -18.80
N ARG A 28 -10.55 -3.22 -17.82
CA ARG A 28 -10.72 -2.72 -16.44
C ARG A 28 -9.40 -2.32 -15.81
N VAL A 29 -8.34 -3.12 -15.98
CA VAL A 29 -7.00 -2.78 -15.47
C VAL A 29 -6.51 -1.48 -16.12
N TYR A 30 -6.65 -1.35 -17.43
CA TYR A 30 -6.25 -0.13 -18.14
C TYR A 30 -6.98 1.11 -17.62
N ASP A 31 -8.30 1.03 -17.45
CA ASP A 31 -9.12 2.15 -16.97
C ASP A 31 -8.72 2.54 -15.52
N ARG A 32 -8.50 1.57 -14.66
CA ARG A 32 -8.04 1.80 -13.27
C ARG A 32 -6.64 2.42 -13.22
N MET A 33 -5.74 1.97 -14.09
CA MET A 33 -4.41 2.57 -14.21
C MET A 33 -4.49 4.04 -14.63
N LYS A 34 -5.31 4.36 -15.63
CA LYS A 34 -5.51 5.74 -16.10
C LYS A 34 -6.13 6.62 -15.01
N GLU A 35 -7.10 6.10 -14.29
CA GLU A 35 -7.68 6.80 -13.14
C GLU A 35 -6.60 7.10 -12.08
N ALA A 36 -5.80 6.10 -11.69
CA ALA A 36 -4.72 6.26 -10.72
C ALA A 36 -3.66 7.27 -11.19
N GLU A 37 -3.21 7.19 -12.45
CA GLU A 37 -2.27 8.14 -13.04
C GLU A 37 -2.83 9.58 -13.00
N SER A 38 -4.12 9.78 -13.27
CA SER A 38 -4.78 11.09 -13.20
C SER A 38 -4.79 11.67 -11.78
N LEU A 39 -4.78 10.81 -10.76
CA LEU A 39 -4.68 11.18 -9.35
C LEU A 39 -3.25 11.43 -8.90
N GLY A 40 -2.26 11.14 -9.74
CA GLY A 40 -0.85 11.36 -9.44
C GLY A 40 -0.07 10.10 -9.07
N TYR A 41 -0.65 8.91 -9.17
CA TYR A 41 0.09 7.66 -9.00
C TYR A 41 1.12 7.48 -10.11
N ALA A 42 2.27 6.93 -9.74
CA ALA A 42 3.28 6.40 -10.64
C ALA A 42 3.79 5.10 -10.03
N PHE A 43 3.82 4.05 -10.83
CA PHE A 43 4.12 2.70 -10.34
C PHE A 43 5.56 2.27 -10.61
N GLU A 44 6.40 3.17 -11.11
CA GLU A 44 7.84 2.94 -11.18
C GLU A 44 8.41 2.81 -9.76
N GLY A 45 9.04 1.68 -9.45
CA GLY A 45 9.48 1.36 -8.10
C GLY A 45 8.36 0.96 -7.13
N ALA A 46 7.12 0.81 -7.59
CA ALA A 46 5.95 0.43 -6.80
C ALA A 46 5.19 -0.75 -7.45
N GLU A 47 5.93 -1.77 -7.85
CA GLU A 47 5.36 -2.94 -8.55
C GLU A 47 4.30 -3.67 -7.71
N ALA A 48 4.46 -3.72 -6.38
CA ALA A 48 3.48 -4.36 -5.51
C ALA A 48 2.13 -3.63 -5.52
N SER A 49 2.11 -2.29 -5.47
CA SER A 49 0.86 -1.52 -5.61
C SER A 49 0.23 -1.71 -6.99
N TRP A 50 1.05 -1.77 -8.05
CA TRP A 50 0.54 -2.06 -9.39
C TRP A 50 -0.13 -3.43 -9.47
N GLN A 51 0.50 -4.47 -8.92
CA GLN A 51 -0.05 -5.83 -8.88
C GLN A 51 -1.36 -5.90 -8.11
N LEU A 52 -1.46 -5.23 -6.95
CA LEU A 52 -2.69 -5.16 -6.16
C LEU A 52 -3.81 -4.46 -6.92
N LEU A 53 -3.50 -3.34 -7.61
CA LEU A 53 -4.45 -2.63 -8.45
C LEU A 53 -4.96 -3.51 -9.58
N ALA A 54 -4.07 -4.21 -10.30
CA ALA A 54 -4.43 -5.08 -11.41
C ALA A 54 -5.34 -6.23 -10.94
N ARG A 55 -4.99 -6.91 -9.84
CA ARG A 55 -5.80 -7.98 -9.26
C ARG A 55 -7.17 -7.50 -8.78
N THR A 56 -7.21 -6.34 -8.15
CA THR A 56 -8.48 -5.72 -7.73
C THR A 56 -9.37 -5.45 -8.93
N ALA A 57 -8.80 -4.90 -10.01
CA ALA A 57 -9.54 -4.61 -11.25
C ALA A 57 -10.04 -5.87 -11.95
N MET A 58 -9.32 -7.00 -11.82
CA MET A 58 -9.74 -8.30 -12.34
C MET A 58 -10.72 -9.05 -11.44
N GLY A 59 -10.95 -8.58 -10.21
CA GLY A 59 -11.81 -9.24 -9.22
C GLY A 59 -11.13 -10.42 -8.52
N GLU A 60 -9.81 -10.50 -8.54
CA GLU A 60 -9.01 -11.59 -7.96
C GLU A 60 -8.40 -11.22 -6.59
N HIS A 61 -8.60 -10.01 -6.12
CA HIS A 61 -8.10 -9.55 -4.84
C HIS A 61 -9.17 -9.62 -3.77
N THR A 62 -8.88 -10.34 -2.69
CA THR A 62 -9.64 -10.30 -1.44
C THR A 62 -8.76 -9.62 -0.39
N PRO A 63 -9.17 -8.46 0.17
CA PRO A 63 -8.42 -7.80 1.21
C PRO A 63 -8.17 -8.71 2.41
N GLY A 64 -6.94 -8.73 2.90
CA GLY A 64 -6.56 -9.49 4.09
C GLY A 64 -7.02 -8.83 5.40
N PHE A 65 -7.36 -7.55 5.35
CA PHE A 65 -7.90 -6.80 6.48
C PHE A 65 -8.63 -5.54 6.04
N GLU A 66 -9.44 -5.01 6.95
CA GLU A 66 -10.13 -3.72 6.79
C GLU A 66 -9.63 -2.74 7.85
N LEU A 67 -9.36 -1.50 7.44
CA LEU A 67 -9.11 -0.41 8.38
C LEU A 67 -10.45 0.13 8.91
N HIS A 68 -10.61 0.10 10.23
CA HIS A 68 -11.73 0.77 10.89
C HIS A 68 -11.39 2.19 11.35
N GLY A 69 -10.13 2.50 11.50
CA GLY A 69 -9.65 3.83 11.82
C GLY A 69 -8.23 3.83 12.37
N PHE A 70 -7.61 4.99 12.30
CA PHE A 70 -6.37 5.27 13.01
C PHE A 70 -6.40 6.65 13.64
N ARG A 71 -5.60 6.82 14.68
CA ARG A 71 -5.31 8.11 15.31
C ARG A 71 -3.80 8.26 15.40
N LEU A 72 -3.33 9.45 15.16
CA LEU A 72 -1.93 9.82 15.28
C LEU A 72 -1.83 11.01 16.23
N ILE A 73 -0.98 10.90 17.23
CA ILE A 73 -0.68 11.95 18.21
C ILE A 73 0.79 12.30 18.06
N ILE A 74 1.07 13.56 17.84
CA ILE A 74 2.43 14.09 17.78
C ILE A 74 2.54 15.14 18.88
N GLU A 75 3.50 14.94 19.78
CA GLU A 75 3.70 15.82 20.93
C GLU A 75 5.12 16.40 20.92
N LYS A 76 5.22 17.69 21.17
CA LYS A 76 6.49 18.40 21.37
C LYS A 76 6.44 19.13 22.70
N PHE A 77 7.32 18.78 23.60
CA PHE A 77 7.53 19.43 24.88
C PHE A 77 8.86 20.20 24.86
N GLU A 78 8.99 21.23 25.69
CA GLU A 78 10.23 22.02 25.77
C GLU A 78 11.44 21.18 26.19
N THR A 79 11.22 20.16 27.03
CA THR A 79 12.27 19.35 27.66
C THR A 79 12.54 18.00 26.98
N HIS A 80 11.78 17.66 25.94
CA HIS A 80 11.87 16.35 25.30
C HIS A 80 11.83 16.48 23.78
N ASP A 81 12.41 15.50 23.10
CA ASP A 81 12.26 15.37 21.65
C ASP A 81 10.81 15.12 21.26
N MET A 82 10.50 15.40 19.98
CA MET A 82 9.19 15.11 19.43
C MET A 82 8.87 13.62 19.52
N ARG A 83 7.66 13.30 20.01
CA ARG A 83 7.17 11.94 20.11
C ARG A 83 5.98 11.75 19.21
N SER A 84 5.87 10.57 18.61
CA SER A 84 4.74 10.15 17.80
C SER A 84 4.17 8.85 18.33
N GLU A 85 2.85 8.82 18.53
CA GLU A 85 2.10 7.63 18.89
C GLU A 85 0.98 7.44 17.87
N ALA A 86 0.79 6.22 17.39
CA ALA A 86 -0.34 5.84 16.55
C ALA A 86 -1.19 4.79 17.25
N THR A 87 -2.50 4.91 17.09
CA THR A 87 -3.48 3.90 17.46
C THR A 87 -4.20 3.46 16.20
N VAL A 88 -4.28 2.16 15.96
CA VAL A 88 -4.88 1.56 14.76
C VAL A 88 -5.95 0.56 15.17
N LYS A 89 -7.09 0.59 14.49
CA LYS A 89 -8.16 -0.40 14.62
C LYS A 89 -8.39 -1.06 13.26
N VAL A 90 -8.20 -2.38 13.21
CA VAL A 90 -8.35 -3.21 12.02
C VAL A 90 -9.25 -4.41 12.30
N ARG A 91 -9.79 -5.00 11.24
CA ARG A 91 -10.60 -6.22 11.28
C ARG A 91 -10.10 -7.20 10.22
N ASP A 92 -10.02 -8.48 10.58
CA ASP A 92 -9.72 -9.55 9.63
C ASP A 92 -10.98 -9.99 8.84
N PRO A 93 -10.85 -10.81 7.78
CA PRO A 93 -11.99 -11.29 7.00
C PRO A 93 -13.00 -12.13 7.81
N ASN A 94 -12.61 -12.67 8.96
CA ASN A 94 -13.49 -13.45 9.85
C ASN A 94 -14.24 -12.59 10.87
N GLY A 95 -13.99 -11.28 10.87
CA GLY A 95 -14.61 -10.31 11.76
C GLY A 95 -13.91 -10.10 13.09
N LEU A 96 -12.71 -10.68 13.29
CA LEU A 96 -11.88 -10.45 14.47
C LEU A 96 -11.26 -9.06 14.38
N GLU A 97 -11.43 -8.27 15.46
CA GLU A 97 -10.89 -6.91 15.55
C GLU A 97 -9.64 -6.86 16.41
N GLU A 98 -8.65 -6.09 15.96
CA GLU A 98 -7.50 -5.67 16.76
C GLU A 98 -7.43 -4.16 16.87
N HIS A 99 -7.18 -3.68 18.07
CA HIS A 99 -7.03 -2.26 18.40
C HIS A 99 -5.74 -2.08 19.18
N THR A 100 -4.72 -1.54 18.55
CA THR A 100 -3.37 -1.47 19.10
C THR A 100 -2.80 -0.07 19.00
N ALA A 101 -1.88 0.25 19.92
CA ALA A 101 -1.10 1.48 19.90
C ALA A 101 0.39 1.15 19.84
N ALA A 102 1.15 2.02 19.21
CA ALA A 102 2.60 1.96 19.18
C ALA A 102 3.21 3.36 19.04
N GLU A 103 4.38 3.52 19.64
CA GLU A 103 5.22 4.70 19.44
C GLU A 103 6.16 4.49 18.24
N GLY A 104 6.70 5.60 17.72
CA GLY A 104 7.71 5.60 16.66
C GLY A 104 8.52 6.89 16.68
N ASP A 105 9.66 6.85 15.98
CA ASP A 105 10.56 8.01 15.84
C ASP A 105 9.93 9.16 15.05
N GLY A 106 8.88 8.86 14.29
CA GLY A 106 8.08 9.81 13.55
C GLY A 106 6.68 9.26 13.27
N PRO A 107 5.78 10.08 12.71
CA PRO A 107 4.37 9.73 12.54
C PRO A 107 4.17 8.48 11.66
N VAL A 108 4.91 8.33 10.59
CA VAL A 108 4.78 7.17 9.69
C VAL A 108 5.36 5.91 10.31
N ASN A 109 6.47 6.02 11.05
CA ASN A 109 7.04 4.90 11.78
C ASN A 109 6.10 4.42 12.91
N ALA A 110 5.45 5.35 13.61
CA ALA A 110 4.43 5.01 14.61
C ALA A 110 3.23 4.27 13.98
N LEU A 111 2.74 4.74 12.82
CA LEU A 111 1.66 4.07 12.07
C LEU A 111 2.08 2.67 11.60
N ASP A 112 3.28 2.51 11.04
CA ASP A 112 3.82 1.21 10.62
C ASP A 112 3.90 0.24 11.81
N ASN A 113 4.46 0.69 12.93
CA ASN A 113 4.58 -0.11 14.14
C ASN A 113 3.21 -0.54 14.70
N ALA A 114 2.23 0.38 14.76
CA ALA A 114 0.89 0.08 15.26
C ALA A 114 0.13 -0.87 14.33
N LEU A 115 0.20 -0.65 13.01
CA LEU A 115 -0.44 -1.51 12.02
C LEU A 115 0.15 -2.91 12.03
N ARG A 116 1.47 -3.03 12.04
CA ARG A 116 2.18 -4.30 12.13
C ARG A 116 1.81 -5.07 13.40
N LYS A 117 1.81 -4.39 14.54
CA LYS A 117 1.41 -4.99 15.82
C LYS A 117 -0.02 -5.53 15.79
N ALA A 118 -0.96 -4.81 15.18
CA ALA A 118 -2.33 -5.28 15.00
C ALA A 118 -2.41 -6.48 14.06
N LEU A 119 -1.77 -6.41 12.90
CA LEU A 119 -1.84 -7.44 11.87
C LEU A 119 -1.11 -8.73 12.24
N GLN A 120 -0.09 -8.68 13.08
CA GLN A 120 0.60 -9.87 13.60
C GLN A 120 -0.34 -10.82 14.35
N ALA A 121 -1.41 -10.31 14.96
CA ALA A 121 -2.43 -11.14 15.62
C ALA A 121 -3.17 -12.03 14.62
N PHE A 122 -3.35 -11.57 13.37
CA PHE A 122 -4.01 -12.32 12.30
C PHE A 122 -3.00 -13.11 11.45
N TYR A 123 -1.85 -12.51 11.18
CA TYR A 123 -0.81 -12.98 10.26
C TYR A 123 0.57 -12.90 10.92
N PRO A 124 0.97 -13.90 11.74
CA PRO A 124 2.22 -13.85 12.51
C PRO A 124 3.49 -13.59 11.68
N TYR A 125 3.51 -14.02 10.42
CA TYR A 125 4.63 -13.80 9.49
C TYR A 125 4.88 -12.33 9.12
N LEU A 126 3.91 -11.44 9.40
CA LEU A 126 4.09 -10.00 9.15
C LEU A 126 5.07 -9.34 10.13
N GLN A 127 5.45 -10.02 11.21
CA GLN A 127 6.52 -9.56 12.10
C GLN A 127 7.87 -9.37 11.38
N ASP A 128 8.10 -10.13 10.31
CA ASP A 128 9.35 -10.11 9.56
C ASP A 128 9.41 -8.96 8.54
N VAL A 129 8.28 -8.30 8.29
CA VAL A 129 8.21 -7.15 7.37
C VAL A 129 8.77 -5.91 8.03
N THR A 130 9.74 -5.28 7.36
CA THR A 130 10.35 -4.02 7.79
C THR A 130 10.34 -2.99 6.67
N LEU A 131 10.08 -1.73 7.03
CA LEU A 131 10.20 -0.60 6.13
C LEU A 131 11.68 -0.24 5.99
N VAL A 132 12.21 -0.27 4.76
CA VAL A 132 13.63 0.00 4.47
C VAL A 132 13.88 1.34 3.79
N ASP A 133 12.88 1.87 3.07
CA ASP A 133 12.96 3.21 2.49
C ASP A 133 11.60 3.90 2.48
N TYR A 134 11.64 5.24 2.61
CA TYR A 134 10.47 6.10 2.62
C TYR A 134 10.78 7.40 1.88
N ASN A 135 10.09 7.65 0.79
CA ASN A 135 10.30 8.81 -0.06
C ASN A 135 9.00 9.56 -0.30
N VAL A 136 9.04 10.89 -0.15
CA VAL A 136 7.87 11.77 -0.36
C VAL A 136 8.17 12.74 -1.49
N ARG A 137 7.27 12.81 -2.45
CA ARG A 137 7.33 13.77 -3.55
C ARG A 137 6.07 14.63 -3.56
N VAL A 138 6.25 15.93 -3.52
CA VAL A 138 5.17 16.88 -3.76
C VAL A 138 4.91 16.95 -5.26
N LEU A 139 3.66 16.78 -5.65
CA LEU A 139 3.22 16.87 -7.03
C LEU A 139 2.70 18.28 -7.29
N ASP A 140 3.29 18.97 -8.27
CA ASP A 140 2.84 20.30 -8.68
C ASP A 140 1.43 20.23 -9.27
N SER A 141 0.47 20.89 -8.64
CA SER A 141 -0.81 21.15 -9.25
C SER A 141 -0.84 22.55 -9.83
N GLN A 142 -0.79 22.68 -11.13
CA GLN A 142 -0.85 24.00 -11.82
C GLN A 142 -2.18 24.75 -11.62
N SER A 143 -3.18 24.15 -10.95
CA SER A 143 -4.54 24.72 -10.90
C SER A 143 -5.28 24.55 -9.57
N SER A 144 -4.67 24.00 -8.51
CA SER A 144 -5.37 23.80 -7.23
C SER A 144 -4.51 24.29 -6.05
N THR A 145 -5.19 24.84 -5.05
CA THR A 145 -4.56 25.29 -3.79
C THR A 145 -4.07 24.16 -2.89
N ALA A 146 -4.40 22.90 -3.20
CA ALA A 146 -3.98 21.72 -2.48
C ALA A 146 -3.01 20.91 -3.33
N ALA A 147 -1.72 20.95 -3.00
CA ALA A 147 -0.71 20.10 -3.60
C ALA A 147 -0.92 18.65 -3.14
N ARG A 148 -0.92 17.70 -4.08
CA ARG A 148 -0.90 16.27 -3.75
C ARG A 148 0.51 15.83 -3.42
N VAL A 149 0.62 14.84 -2.55
CA VAL A 149 1.87 14.16 -2.23
C VAL A 149 1.80 12.71 -2.67
N ARG A 150 2.88 12.25 -3.26
CA ARG A 150 3.12 10.84 -3.56
C ARG A 150 4.13 10.31 -2.57
N VAL A 151 3.77 9.24 -1.88
CA VAL A 151 4.64 8.52 -0.96
C VAL A 151 5.00 7.19 -1.59
N LEU A 152 6.30 6.91 -1.69
CA LEU A 152 6.85 5.63 -2.10
C LEU A 152 7.48 4.97 -0.87
N ILE A 153 7.10 3.74 -0.60
CA ILE A 153 7.61 2.92 0.50
C ILE A 153 8.28 1.68 -0.09
N GLU A 154 9.46 1.36 0.41
CA GLU A 154 10.12 0.09 0.15
C GLU A 154 10.13 -0.74 1.43
N SER A 155 9.69 -1.98 1.34
CA SER A 155 9.59 -2.93 2.44
C SER A 155 10.33 -4.22 2.11
N THR A 156 10.79 -4.94 3.14
CA THR A 156 11.44 -6.24 2.98
C THR A 156 10.96 -7.21 4.05
N ASP A 157 10.96 -8.51 3.74
CA ASP A 157 10.77 -9.61 4.69
C ASP A 157 12.08 -10.39 4.95
N GLY A 158 13.21 -9.84 4.48
CA GLY A 158 14.51 -10.48 4.54
C GLY A 158 14.81 -11.44 3.38
N GLU A 159 13.80 -11.89 2.64
CA GLU A 159 13.96 -12.72 1.44
C GLU A 159 13.84 -11.88 0.16
N GLU A 160 12.90 -10.97 0.13
CA GLU A 160 12.68 -10.06 -0.99
C GLU A 160 12.35 -8.65 -0.53
N THR A 161 12.41 -7.72 -1.46
CA THR A 161 12.09 -6.30 -1.27
C THR A 161 11.03 -5.90 -2.29
N TRP A 162 10.04 -5.11 -1.86
CA TRP A 162 8.96 -4.63 -2.73
C TRP A 162 8.61 -3.18 -2.46
N GLY A 163 8.22 -2.48 -3.52
CA GLY A 163 7.81 -1.08 -3.47
C GLY A 163 6.29 -0.92 -3.55
N THR A 164 5.78 0.05 -2.77
CA THR A 164 4.38 0.45 -2.77
C THR A 164 4.24 1.96 -2.81
N VAL A 165 3.09 2.45 -3.28
CA VAL A 165 2.84 3.88 -3.47
C VAL A 165 1.47 4.28 -2.95
N GLY A 166 1.40 5.46 -2.35
CA GLY A 166 0.15 6.12 -1.99
C GLY A 166 0.15 7.57 -2.42
N VAL A 167 -1.02 8.09 -2.77
CA VAL A 167 -1.20 9.50 -3.16
C VAL A 167 -2.38 10.09 -2.41
N SER A 168 -2.18 11.29 -1.86
CA SER A 168 -3.20 12.08 -1.19
C SER A 168 -2.77 13.55 -1.09
N GLU A 169 -3.68 14.43 -0.73
CA GLU A 169 -3.36 15.80 -0.29
C GLU A 169 -2.76 15.81 1.13
N ASN A 170 -2.97 14.75 1.89
CA ASN A 170 -2.43 14.56 3.23
C ASN A 170 -1.32 13.50 3.20
N VAL A 171 -0.11 13.87 3.63
CA VAL A 171 1.07 12.97 3.64
C VAL A 171 0.86 11.74 4.52
N ILE A 172 0.11 11.84 5.61
CA ILE A 172 -0.19 10.73 6.50
C ILE A 172 -1.13 9.73 5.80
N GLU A 173 -2.16 10.23 5.10
CA GLU A 173 -3.05 9.38 4.32
C GLU A 173 -2.34 8.72 3.14
N ALA A 174 -1.47 9.45 2.44
CA ALA A 174 -0.65 8.88 1.37
C ALA A 174 0.27 7.77 1.89
N SER A 175 0.91 7.99 3.04
CA SER A 175 1.75 7.01 3.72
C SER A 175 0.94 5.79 4.17
N TRP A 176 -0.25 6.01 4.72
CA TRP A 176 -1.16 4.93 5.10
C TRP A 176 -1.51 4.03 3.91
N LYS A 177 -1.88 4.61 2.77
CA LYS A 177 -2.21 3.86 1.55
C LYS A 177 -1.03 2.97 1.10
N ALA A 178 0.19 3.52 1.12
CA ALA A 178 1.38 2.76 0.76
C ALA A 178 1.71 1.64 1.77
N LEU A 179 1.52 1.89 3.07
CA LEU A 179 1.70 0.88 4.13
C LEU A 179 0.68 -0.26 4.00
N VAL A 180 -0.60 0.05 3.77
CA VAL A 180 -1.65 -0.95 3.54
C VAL A 180 -1.28 -1.86 2.38
N ASP A 181 -0.90 -1.29 1.24
CA ASP A 181 -0.48 -2.06 0.08
C ASP A 181 0.74 -2.94 0.38
N SER A 182 1.68 -2.44 1.19
CA SER A 182 2.87 -3.21 1.58
C SER A 182 2.50 -4.49 2.34
N PHE A 183 1.61 -4.40 3.32
CA PHE A 183 1.16 -5.56 4.08
C PHE A 183 0.24 -6.47 3.25
N GLU A 184 -0.67 -5.90 2.45
CA GLU A 184 -1.53 -6.66 1.54
C GLU A 184 -0.71 -7.47 0.54
N HIS A 185 0.36 -6.92 -0.02
CA HIS A 185 1.26 -7.65 -0.92
C HIS A 185 1.84 -8.90 -0.23
N LYS A 186 2.35 -8.76 0.99
CA LYS A 186 2.89 -9.90 1.74
C LYS A 186 1.81 -10.94 2.07
N ILE A 187 0.63 -10.51 2.51
CA ILE A 187 -0.50 -11.41 2.80
C ILE A 187 -0.90 -12.19 1.54
N GLN A 188 -1.03 -11.54 0.40
CA GLN A 188 -1.37 -12.16 -0.89
C GLN A 188 -0.31 -13.17 -1.32
N LYS A 189 0.96 -12.85 -1.14
CA LYS A 189 2.09 -13.74 -1.45
C LYS A 189 2.02 -15.03 -0.64
N GLU A 190 1.85 -14.92 0.68
CA GLU A 190 1.79 -16.09 1.57
C GLU A 190 0.53 -16.92 1.34
N THR A 191 -0.61 -16.29 1.07
CA THR A 191 -1.86 -16.99 0.74
C THR A 191 -1.69 -17.88 -0.52
N ARG A 192 -1.00 -17.37 -1.55
CA ARG A 192 -0.72 -18.14 -2.75
C ARG A 192 0.26 -19.28 -2.49
N ARG A 193 1.34 -19.04 -1.75
CA ARG A 193 2.30 -20.11 -1.36
C ARG A 193 1.61 -21.26 -0.65
N GLN A 194 0.62 -20.97 0.19
CA GLN A 194 -0.16 -21.99 0.89
C GLN A 194 -1.14 -22.73 -0.03
N ALA A 195 -1.67 -22.07 -1.06
CA ALA A 195 -2.57 -22.70 -2.03
C ALA A 195 -1.84 -23.63 -3.01
N ASP A 196 -0.55 -23.37 -3.28
CA ASP A 196 0.30 -24.13 -4.19
C ASP A 196 1.06 -25.28 -3.49
N ALA A 197 0.96 -25.41 -2.16
CA ALA A 197 1.63 -26.43 -1.34
C ALA A 197 0.72 -27.60 -1.03
#